data_f2be4ab79c334471819a2096eae90602
#
_entry.id   f2be4ab79c334471819a2096eae90602
#
_cell.length_a   1.000
_cell.length_b   1.000
_cell.length_c   1.000
_cell.angle_alpha   90.00
_cell.angle_beta   90.00
_cell.angle_gamma   90.00
#
_symmetry.space_group_name_H-M   'P 1'
#
loop_
_entity.id
_entity.type
_entity.pdbx_description
1 polymer ?
#
loop_
_entity_poly.entity_id
_entity_poly.type
_entity_poly.pdbx_seq_one_letter_code
_entity_poly.pdbx_strand_id
1 'polypeptide(L)'
;MLKYIYTLATLLDSKSRAKKHYNPDTVISHLLDENLDEIDFVMSLSELELIYGFEIPNKLFDWTNITIGEYAYELSRLPLITDNLYPEFYDIKFTSMKLTKRYIELETKTDADSLRELDEINNQFELLTGRLNVLLGNKIGFRINRK
;
A
#
# COMPACT_ATOMS: atom_id res chain seq x y z
N MET A 1 -11.67 2.15 -12.47
CA MET A 1 -10.74 1.08 -12.83
C MET A 1 -9.28 1.51 -12.78
N LEU A 2 -8.94 2.62 -13.41
CA LEU A 2 -7.56 3.14 -13.43
C LEU A 2 -6.97 3.34 -12.02
N LYS A 3 -7.78 3.84 -11.09
CA LYS A 3 -7.33 4.01 -9.70
C LYS A 3 -6.91 2.70 -9.03
N TYR A 4 -7.58 1.60 -9.35
CA TYR A 4 -7.21 0.29 -8.78
C TYR A 4 -5.91 -0.24 -9.36
N ILE A 5 -5.67 -0.02 -10.65
CA ILE A 5 -4.39 -0.36 -11.30
C ILE A 5 -3.26 0.38 -10.60
N TYR A 6 -3.42 1.70 -10.44
CA TYR A 6 -2.41 2.55 -9.83
C TYR A 6 -2.15 2.16 -8.37
N THR A 7 -3.22 1.97 -7.60
CA THR A 7 -3.09 1.65 -6.18
C THR A 7 -2.45 0.27 -5.98
N LEU A 8 -2.90 -0.74 -6.73
CA LEU A 8 -2.32 -2.07 -6.62
C LEU A 8 -0.84 -2.07 -6.99
N ALA A 9 -0.50 -1.45 -8.11
CA ALA A 9 0.90 -1.33 -8.54
C ALA A 9 1.75 -0.62 -7.47
N THR A 10 1.23 0.44 -6.86
CA THR A 10 1.94 1.19 -5.84
C THR A 10 2.16 0.37 -4.57
N LEU A 11 1.14 -0.37 -4.14
CA LEU A 11 1.25 -1.25 -2.97
C LEU A 11 2.27 -2.37 -3.19
N LEU A 12 2.24 -2.99 -4.36
CA LEU A 12 3.22 -4.03 -4.71
C LEU A 12 4.63 -3.46 -4.78
N ASP A 13 4.79 -2.28 -5.39
CA ASP A 13 6.08 -1.62 -5.48
C ASP A 13 6.66 -1.31 -4.10
N SER A 14 5.81 -0.92 -3.14
CA SER A 14 6.24 -0.63 -1.78
C SER A 14 6.80 -1.84 -1.04
N LYS A 15 6.42 -3.04 -1.44
CA LYS A 15 6.82 -4.30 -0.82
C LYS A 15 7.94 -5.01 -1.56
N SER A 16 8.17 -4.68 -2.83
CA SER A 16 9.20 -5.32 -3.63
C SER A 16 10.60 -4.91 -3.19
N ARG A 17 11.49 -5.88 -3.06
CA ARG A 17 12.90 -5.67 -2.74
C ARG A 17 13.75 -5.40 -3.98
N ALA A 18 13.14 -5.49 -5.16
CA ALA A 18 13.79 -5.20 -6.43
C ALA A 18 12.89 -4.32 -7.28
N LYS A 19 13.50 -3.55 -8.20
CA LYS A 19 12.73 -2.71 -9.12
C LYS A 19 11.96 -3.58 -10.10
N LYS A 20 10.67 -3.31 -10.25
CA LYS A 20 9.80 -4.03 -11.16
C LYS A 20 9.00 -3.05 -12.01
N HIS A 21 8.52 -3.54 -13.15
CA HIS A 21 7.65 -2.78 -14.03
C HIS A 21 6.21 -3.22 -13.84
N TYR A 22 5.34 -2.24 -13.63
CA TYR A 22 3.91 -2.45 -13.40
C TYR A 22 3.13 -1.70 -14.48
N ASN A 23 2.42 -2.43 -15.30
CA ASN A 23 1.50 -1.84 -16.26
C ASN A 23 0.24 -2.72 -16.36
N PRO A 24 -0.84 -2.24 -17.01
CA PRO A 24 -2.08 -3.00 -17.08
C PRO A 24 -1.95 -4.39 -17.72
N ASP A 25 -0.98 -4.59 -18.60
CA ASP A 25 -0.77 -5.86 -19.29
C ASP A 25 0.16 -6.81 -18.55
N THR A 26 0.73 -6.38 -17.45
CA THR A 26 1.63 -7.22 -16.66
C THR A 26 0.83 -8.33 -15.97
N VAL A 27 1.23 -9.58 -16.18
CA VAL A 27 0.63 -10.73 -15.50
C VAL A 27 1.16 -10.80 -14.06
N ILE A 28 0.26 -10.89 -13.09
CA ILE A 28 0.61 -10.85 -11.67
C ILE A 28 1.61 -11.94 -11.30
N SER A 29 1.40 -13.17 -11.77
CA SER A 29 2.31 -14.29 -11.46
C SER A 29 3.73 -14.06 -11.97
N HIS A 30 3.90 -13.24 -13.01
CA HIS A 30 5.23 -12.90 -13.53
C HIS A 30 5.97 -11.89 -12.65
N LEU A 31 5.26 -11.19 -11.77
CA LEU A 31 5.87 -10.27 -10.79
C LEU A 31 6.33 -11.00 -9.54
N LEU A 32 5.74 -12.17 -9.24
CA LEU A 32 6.00 -12.87 -7.98
C LEU A 32 7.30 -13.67 -8.08
N ASP A 33 8.20 -13.38 -7.16
CA ASP A 33 9.50 -14.03 -7.05
C ASP A 33 10.03 -13.86 -5.61
N GLU A 34 11.31 -14.10 -5.40
CA GLU A 34 11.94 -13.96 -4.08
C GLU A 34 11.94 -12.50 -3.56
N ASN A 35 11.79 -11.51 -4.45
CA ASN A 35 11.78 -10.09 -4.08
C ASN A 35 10.37 -9.54 -3.85
N LEU A 36 9.36 -10.25 -4.32
CA LEU A 36 7.94 -9.92 -4.14
C LEU A 36 7.17 -11.23 -4.12
N ASP A 37 6.95 -11.76 -2.94
CA ASP A 37 6.35 -13.10 -2.77
C ASP A 37 4.82 -13.05 -2.69
N GLU A 38 4.20 -14.23 -2.58
CA GLU A 38 2.75 -14.35 -2.49
C GLU A 38 2.19 -13.70 -1.23
N ILE A 39 2.95 -13.70 -0.14
CA ILE A 39 2.53 -13.05 1.11
C ILE A 39 2.44 -11.54 0.89
N ASP A 40 3.42 -10.96 0.20
CA ASP A 40 3.39 -9.54 -0.16
C ASP A 40 2.16 -9.20 -0.99
N PHE A 41 1.80 -10.07 -1.94
CA PHE A 41 0.60 -9.90 -2.75
C PHE A 41 -0.67 -9.92 -1.89
N VAL A 42 -0.82 -10.94 -1.04
CA VAL A 42 -1.98 -11.07 -0.15
C VAL A 42 -2.09 -9.86 0.79
N MET A 43 -0.99 -9.40 1.34
CA MET A 43 -0.98 -8.21 2.19
C MET A 43 -1.42 -6.96 1.43
N SER A 44 -0.99 -6.83 0.17
CA SER A 44 -1.43 -5.71 -0.68
C SER A 44 -2.92 -5.74 -0.92
N LEU A 45 -3.50 -6.92 -1.15
CA LEU A 45 -4.96 -7.06 -1.32
C LEU A 45 -5.70 -6.69 -0.03
N SER A 46 -5.21 -7.11 1.12
CA SER A 46 -5.80 -6.75 2.41
C SER A 46 -5.78 -5.23 2.63
N GLU A 47 -4.71 -4.56 2.22
CA GLU A 47 -4.63 -3.10 2.26
C GLU A 47 -5.63 -2.46 1.30
N LEU A 48 -5.84 -3.04 0.12
CA LEU A 48 -6.86 -2.55 -0.81
C LEU A 48 -8.26 -2.62 -0.19
N GLU A 49 -8.56 -3.70 0.52
CA GLU A 49 -9.84 -3.81 1.23
C GLU A 49 -10.04 -2.66 2.21
N LEU A 50 -9.00 -2.32 2.95
CA LEU A 50 -9.05 -1.21 3.90
C LEU A 50 -9.13 0.16 3.20
N ILE A 51 -8.39 0.33 2.11
CA ILE A 51 -8.36 1.60 1.37
C ILE A 51 -9.72 1.90 0.73
N TYR A 52 -10.33 0.91 0.09
CA TYR A 52 -11.54 1.12 -0.71
C TYR A 52 -12.84 0.67 -0.05
N GLY A 53 -12.76 0.00 1.09
CA GLY A 53 -13.95 -0.40 1.82
C GLY A 53 -14.76 -1.51 1.15
N PHE A 54 -14.12 -2.37 0.39
CA PHE A 54 -14.77 -3.56 -0.18
C PHE A 54 -14.18 -4.83 0.42
N GLU A 55 -14.83 -5.96 0.15
CA GLU A 55 -14.33 -7.27 0.56
C GLU A 55 -13.93 -8.05 -0.69
N ILE A 56 -12.67 -8.47 -0.76
CA ILE A 56 -12.15 -9.23 -1.90
C ILE A 56 -12.50 -10.71 -1.70
N PRO A 57 -13.23 -11.34 -2.64
CA PRO A 57 -13.53 -12.76 -2.55
C PRO A 57 -12.27 -13.62 -2.50
N ASN A 58 -12.31 -14.72 -1.74
CA ASN A 58 -11.16 -15.61 -1.56
C ASN A 58 -10.53 -16.06 -2.88
N LYS A 59 -11.36 -16.33 -3.91
CA LYS A 59 -10.87 -16.77 -5.21
C LYS A 59 -9.89 -15.77 -5.86
N LEU A 60 -10.06 -14.48 -5.58
CA LEU A 60 -9.19 -13.45 -6.15
C LEU A 60 -7.81 -13.41 -5.47
N PHE A 61 -7.70 -13.90 -4.23
CA PHE A 61 -6.39 -13.99 -3.57
C PHE A 61 -5.45 -14.99 -4.24
N ASP A 62 -6.00 -15.99 -4.90
CA ASP A 62 -5.22 -17.02 -5.59
C ASP A 62 -5.13 -16.77 -7.11
N TRP A 63 -5.78 -15.74 -7.60
CA TRP A 63 -5.91 -15.51 -9.04
C TRP A 63 -4.75 -14.64 -9.55
N THR A 64 -3.60 -15.28 -9.72
CA THR A 64 -2.36 -14.59 -10.10
C THR A 64 -1.99 -14.72 -11.57
N ASN A 65 -2.70 -15.53 -12.34
CA ASN A 65 -2.42 -15.78 -13.74
C ASN A 65 -3.13 -14.81 -14.70
N ILE A 66 -3.60 -13.69 -14.19
CA ILE A 66 -4.24 -12.62 -14.95
C ILE A 66 -3.42 -11.34 -14.87
N THR A 67 -3.74 -10.39 -15.74
CA THR A 67 -3.04 -9.11 -15.76
C THR A 67 -3.51 -8.20 -14.60
N ILE A 68 -2.69 -7.21 -14.28
CA ILE A 68 -3.08 -6.17 -13.31
C ILE A 68 -4.38 -5.48 -13.77
N GLY A 69 -4.50 -5.22 -15.08
CA GLY A 69 -5.71 -4.60 -15.65
C GLY A 69 -6.95 -5.45 -15.46
N GLU A 70 -6.84 -6.74 -15.74
CA GLU A 70 -7.95 -7.67 -15.54
C GLU A 70 -8.33 -7.76 -14.04
N TYR A 71 -7.33 -7.81 -13.18
CA TYR A 71 -7.55 -7.83 -11.73
C TYR A 71 -8.26 -6.56 -11.27
N ALA A 72 -7.80 -5.40 -11.74
CA ALA A 72 -8.41 -4.11 -11.41
C ALA A 72 -9.86 -4.03 -11.89
N TYR A 73 -10.15 -4.61 -13.05
CA TYR A 73 -11.53 -4.70 -13.56
C TYR A 73 -12.42 -5.49 -12.60
N GLU A 74 -11.93 -6.64 -12.12
CA GLU A 74 -12.69 -7.43 -11.14
C GLU A 74 -12.90 -6.66 -9.84
N LEU A 75 -11.88 -5.96 -9.36
CA LEU A 75 -11.99 -5.11 -8.17
C LEU A 75 -13.03 -4.01 -8.35
N SER A 76 -13.11 -3.42 -9.55
CA SER A 76 -14.04 -2.33 -9.84
C SER A 76 -15.50 -2.77 -9.78
N ARG A 77 -15.76 -4.05 -9.85
CA ARG A 77 -17.11 -4.62 -9.79
C ARG A 77 -17.56 -5.00 -8.38
N LEU A 78 -16.66 -4.93 -7.39
CA LEU A 78 -17.00 -5.29 -6.03
C LEU A 78 -17.85 -4.20 -5.38
N PRO A 79 -18.89 -4.57 -4.60
CA PRO A 79 -19.69 -3.60 -3.87
C PRO A 79 -18.88 -3.00 -2.71
N LEU A 80 -19.07 -1.72 -2.43
CA LEU A 80 -18.48 -1.08 -1.28
C LEU A 80 -19.27 -1.49 -0.02
N ILE A 81 -18.54 -1.86 1.03
CA ILE A 81 -19.12 -2.23 2.32
C ILE A 81 -19.06 -1.05 3.27
N THR A 82 -17.95 -0.28 3.22
CA THR A 82 -17.78 0.94 3.99
C THR A 82 -17.38 2.07 3.04
N ASP A 83 -17.88 3.28 3.30
CA ASP A 83 -17.66 4.42 2.40
C ASP A 83 -16.81 5.54 3.01
N ASN A 84 -16.55 5.53 4.33
CA ASN A 84 -15.91 6.64 5.01
C ASN A 84 -14.49 6.37 5.52
N LEU A 85 -14.01 5.14 5.41
CA LEU A 85 -12.71 4.75 5.95
C LEU A 85 -11.57 5.05 5.00
N TYR A 86 -11.75 4.71 3.73
CA TYR A 86 -10.64 4.63 2.79
C TYR A 86 -10.04 5.96 2.30
N PRO A 87 -10.76 7.10 2.22
CA PRO A 87 -10.10 8.32 1.76
C PRO A 87 -8.96 8.75 2.67
N GLU A 88 -9.17 8.69 3.98
CA GLU A 88 -8.13 9.03 4.95
C GLU A 88 -7.05 7.94 5.00
N PHE A 89 -7.44 6.68 4.96
CA PHE A 89 -6.47 5.58 4.91
C PHE A 89 -5.57 5.70 3.69
N TYR A 90 -6.14 6.00 2.53
CA TYR A 90 -5.40 6.22 1.30
C TYR A 90 -4.38 7.36 1.46
N ASP A 91 -4.81 8.49 1.99
CA ASP A 91 -3.94 9.65 2.21
C ASP A 91 -2.77 9.29 3.13
N ILE A 92 -3.05 8.65 4.26
CA ILE A 92 -2.03 8.22 5.22
C ILE A 92 -1.04 7.27 4.55
N LYS A 93 -1.53 6.27 3.83
CA LYS A 93 -0.69 5.26 3.20
C LYS A 93 0.26 5.85 2.17
N PHE A 94 -0.26 6.67 1.26
CA PHE A 94 0.56 7.24 0.19
C PHE A 94 1.50 8.33 0.69
N THR A 95 1.09 9.10 1.68
CA THR A 95 2.01 10.04 2.34
C THR A 95 3.16 9.31 3.02
N SER A 96 2.85 8.23 3.75
CA SER A 96 3.85 7.39 4.38
C SER A 96 4.86 6.82 3.38
N MET A 97 4.38 6.38 2.21
CA MET A 97 5.25 5.85 1.17
C MET A 97 6.20 6.90 0.60
N LYS A 98 5.71 8.12 0.38
CA LYS A 98 6.56 9.23 -0.08
C LYS A 98 7.63 9.56 0.94
N LEU A 99 7.27 9.60 2.22
CA LEU A 99 8.21 9.86 3.30
C LEU A 99 9.27 8.75 3.40
N THR A 100 8.87 7.50 3.23
CA THR A 100 9.80 6.36 3.25
C THR A 100 10.83 6.49 2.13
N LYS A 101 10.40 6.81 0.92
CA LYS A 101 11.32 7.01 -0.21
C LYS A 101 12.31 8.14 0.08
N ARG A 102 11.83 9.24 0.60
CA ARG A 102 12.69 10.38 0.95
C ARG A 102 13.66 10.04 2.08
N TYR A 103 13.19 9.31 3.09
CA TYR A 103 14.04 8.86 4.19
C TYR A 103 15.22 8.01 3.66
N ILE A 104 14.95 7.06 2.77
CA ILE A 104 15.96 6.20 2.18
C ILE A 104 17.01 7.04 1.42
N GLU A 105 16.57 8.07 0.69
CA GLU A 105 17.49 8.96 -0.02
C GLU A 105 18.44 9.73 0.93
N LEU A 106 17.97 10.03 2.13
CA LEU A 106 18.70 10.89 3.09
C LEU A 106 19.49 10.11 4.13
N GLU A 107 19.16 8.84 4.38
CA GLU A 107 19.71 8.09 5.53
C GLU A 107 21.22 7.92 5.51
N THR A 108 21.85 8.01 4.32
CA THR A 108 23.31 7.92 4.18
C THR A 108 24.00 9.26 4.21
N LYS A 109 23.25 10.36 4.27
CA LYS A 109 23.80 11.72 4.25
C LYS A 109 24.02 12.22 5.70
N THR A 110 25.06 13.02 5.89
CA THR A 110 25.48 13.49 7.21
C THR A 110 25.48 15.01 7.33
N ASP A 111 25.10 15.74 6.28
CA ASP A 111 25.02 17.19 6.33
C ASP A 111 23.86 17.66 7.24
N ALA A 112 23.98 18.87 7.77
CA ALA A 112 23.03 19.40 8.76
C ALA A 112 21.60 19.50 8.20
N ASP A 113 21.44 19.88 6.93
CA ASP A 113 20.11 20.01 6.32
C ASP A 113 19.45 18.66 6.14
N SER A 114 20.20 17.62 5.74
CA SER A 114 19.68 16.26 5.60
C SER A 114 19.28 15.67 6.96
N LEU A 115 20.07 15.89 8.00
CA LEU A 115 19.76 15.42 9.36
C LEU A 115 18.50 16.08 9.88
N ARG A 116 18.31 17.37 9.62
CA ARG A 116 17.11 18.10 10.03
C ARG A 116 15.87 17.57 9.30
N GLU A 117 15.99 17.32 7.99
CA GLU A 117 14.89 16.75 7.20
C GLU A 117 14.53 15.34 7.68
N LEU A 118 15.51 14.51 8.06
CA LEU A 118 15.26 13.18 8.64
C LEU A 118 14.46 13.29 9.94
N ASP A 119 14.79 14.24 10.80
CA ASP A 119 14.02 14.46 12.05
C ASP A 119 12.58 14.87 11.76
N GLU A 120 12.36 15.74 10.78
CA GLU A 120 11.01 16.14 10.35
C GLU A 120 10.22 14.94 9.81
N ILE A 121 10.86 14.09 8.99
CA ILE A 121 10.24 12.89 8.45
C ILE A 121 9.83 11.95 9.59
N ASN A 122 10.69 11.73 10.57
CA ASN A 122 10.36 10.90 11.72
C ASN A 122 9.17 11.44 12.51
N ASN A 123 9.09 12.75 12.70
CA ASN A 123 7.95 13.38 13.35
C ASN A 123 6.66 13.19 12.55
N GLN A 124 6.73 13.30 11.23
CA GLN A 124 5.57 13.06 10.36
C GLN A 124 5.12 11.60 10.41
N PHE A 125 6.04 10.63 10.47
CA PHE A 125 5.69 9.22 10.65
C PHE A 125 4.93 8.98 11.95
N GLU A 126 5.34 9.62 13.03
CA GLU A 126 4.63 9.50 14.32
C GLU A 126 3.20 10.03 14.22
N LEU A 127 3.02 11.18 13.59
CA LEU A 127 1.68 11.76 13.38
C LEU A 127 0.82 10.85 12.51
N LEU A 128 1.36 10.32 11.42
CA LEU A 128 0.63 9.41 10.53
C LEU A 128 0.26 8.11 11.24
N THR A 129 1.16 7.56 12.05
CA THR A 129 0.89 6.35 12.81
C THR A 129 -0.23 6.58 13.83
N GLY A 130 -0.23 7.74 14.48
CA GLY A 130 -1.31 8.12 15.41
C GLY A 130 -2.66 8.23 14.69
N ARG A 131 -2.69 8.89 13.54
CA ARG A 131 -3.90 9.01 12.71
C ARG A 131 -4.39 7.62 12.27
N LEU A 132 -3.49 6.76 11.83
CA LEU A 132 -3.84 5.42 11.39
C LEU A 132 -4.39 4.57 12.52
N ASN A 133 -3.78 4.61 13.70
CA ASN A 133 -4.26 3.88 14.87
C ASN A 133 -5.68 4.31 15.26
N VAL A 134 -5.95 5.61 15.26
CA VAL A 134 -7.30 6.13 15.54
C VAL A 134 -8.29 5.64 14.50
N LEU A 135 -7.94 5.78 13.22
CA LEU A 135 -8.80 5.39 12.12
C LEU A 135 -9.17 3.90 12.16
N LEU A 136 -8.16 3.03 12.21
CA LEU A 136 -8.38 1.58 12.20
C LEU A 136 -8.95 1.08 13.52
N GLY A 137 -8.50 1.60 14.64
CA GLY A 137 -8.98 1.22 15.95
C GLY A 137 -10.45 1.57 16.16
N ASN A 138 -10.87 2.74 15.71
CA ASN A 138 -12.26 3.18 15.85
C ASN A 138 -13.21 2.51 14.87
N LYS A 139 -12.72 2.14 13.66
CA LYS A 139 -13.58 1.60 12.60
C LYS A 139 -13.64 0.09 12.56
N ILE A 140 -12.55 -0.60 12.86
CA ILE A 140 -12.46 -2.05 12.73
C ILE A 140 -11.91 -2.76 13.96
N GLY A 141 -11.67 -2.04 15.06
CA GLY A 141 -11.12 -2.62 16.28
C GLY A 141 -9.68 -3.10 16.16
N PHE A 142 -8.99 -2.70 15.12
CA PHE A 142 -7.63 -3.10 14.82
C PHE A 142 -6.64 -2.08 15.40
N ARG A 143 -5.50 -2.56 15.90
CA ARG A 143 -4.43 -1.71 16.38
C ARG A 143 -3.13 -1.97 15.64
N ILE A 144 -2.47 -0.89 15.24
CA ILE A 144 -1.15 -0.97 14.63
C ILE A 144 -0.11 -1.05 15.75
N ASN A 145 0.70 -2.10 15.72
CA ASN A 145 1.84 -2.23 16.64
C ASN A 145 3.00 -1.43 16.08
N ARG A 146 3.50 -0.53 16.90
CA ARG A 146 4.68 0.28 16.59
C ARG A 146 5.92 -0.44 17.08
N LYS A 147 6.93 -0.40 16.27
CA LYS A 147 8.25 -0.86 16.68
C LYS A 147 9.24 0.27 16.57
#